data_f2db443cab1d6eae755c372968c79bff
#
_entry.id   f2db443cab1d6eae755c372968c79bff
#
_cell.length_a   1.000
_cell.length_b   1.000
_cell.length_c   1.000
_cell.angle_alpha   90.00
_cell.angle_beta   90.00
_cell.angle_gamma   90.00
#
_symmetry.space_group_name_H-M   'P 1'
#
loop_
_entity.id
_entity.type
_entity.pdbx_description
1 polymer ?
#
loop_
_entity_poly.entity_id
_entity_poly.type
_entity_poly.pdbx_seq_one_letter_code
_entity_poly.pdbx_strand_id
1 'polypeptide(L)'
;GLHDESYKRCHIGNGGEWFYMLDSQAMYNIARVFAELPIALEVNHHGKKFGFVHGHIEENNWQEFKNSFSNKEIRGADQLTMWGRDRLDPDNKQYTHVSGVDAVFMGHTVVNQVCKRDNCYYIDVGSCFYGRLAVLDLNEFEVVA
;
A
#
# COMPACT_ATOMS: atom_id res chain seq x y z
N GLY A 1 -9.69 16.30 10.48
CA GLY A 1 -10.20 15.45 9.44
C GLY A 1 -11.49 14.70 9.69
N LEU A 2 -11.83 14.29 10.92
CA LEU A 2 -13.06 13.51 11.21
C LEU A 2 -14.37 14.32 11.06
N HIS A 3 -14.28 15.62 10.87
CA HIS A 3 -15.43 16.53 10.74
C HIS A 3 -15.73 16.97 9.30
N ASP A 4 -14.95 16.49 8.33
CA ASP A 4 -15.22 16.78 6.92
C ASP A 4 -16.15 15.72 6.34
N GLU A 5 -17.36 16.13 5.98
CA GLU A 5 -18.39 15.24 5.43
C GLU A 5 -17.97 14.56 4.10
N SER A 6 -17.01 15.13 3.38
CA SER A 6 -16.49 14.52 2.15
C SER A 6 -15.62 13.31 2.46
N TYR A 7 -14.72 13.41 3.44
CA TYR A 7 -13.90 12.29 3.91
C TYR A 7 -14.76 11.19 4.55
N LYS A 8 -15.77 11.57 5.34
CA LYS A 8 -16.69 10.60 5.93
C LYS A 8 -17.43 9.79 4.86
N ARG A 9 -17.98 10.46 3.84
CA ARG A 9 -18.66 9.78 2.73
C ARG A 9 -17.70 8.85 1.96
N CYS A 10 -16.48 9.29 1.70
CA CYS A 10 -15.45 8.47 1.06
C CYS A 10 -15.13 7.23 1.91
N HIS A 11 -14.93 7.40 3.22
CA HIS A 11 -14.66 6.30 4.14
C HIS A 11 -15.81 5.30 4.19
N ILE A 12 -17.07 5.77 4.31
CA ILE A 12 -18.26 4.91 4.27
C ILE A 12 -18.35 4.15 2.95
N GLY A 13 -18.15 4.85 1.81
CA GLY A 13 -18.18 4.23 0.49
C GLY A 13 -17.11 3.14 0.26
N ASN A 14 -16.03 3.18 1.05
CA ASN A 14 -14.97 2.16 1.06
C ASN A 14 -15.11 1.13 2.19
N GLY A 15 -16.32 0.96 2.76
CA GLY A 15 -16.59 -0.06 3.77
C GLY A 15 -16.33 0.39 5.21
N GLY A 16 -16.07 1.67 5.47
CA GLY A 16 -15.74 2.21 6.78
C GLY A 16 -16.97 2.59 7.63
N GLU A 17 -18.20 2.20 7.24
CA GLU A 17 -19.42 2.54 7.97
C GLU A 17 -19.38 2.07 9.42
N TRP A 18 -18.87 0.89 9.68
CA TRP A 18 -18.74 0.30 11.01
C TRP A 18 -18.03 1.21 12.01
N PHE A 19 -17.08 2.02 11.56
CA PHE A 19 -16.33 2.95 12.41
C PHE A 19 -17.24 3.99 13.06
N TYR A 20 -18.23 4.47 12.34
CA TYR A 20 -19.18 5.50 12.81
C TYR A 20 -20.30 4.93 13.71
N MET A 21 -20.37 3.61 13.86
CA MET A 21 -21.27 2.93 14.81
C MET A 21 -20.64 2.77 16.19
N LEU A 22 -19.34 3.08 16.33
CA LEU A 22 -18.61 3.00 17.58
C LEU A 22 -18.87 4.23 18.46
N ASP A 23 -18.66 4.08 19.77
CA ASP A 23 -18.63 5.23 20.68
C ASP A 23 -17.42 6.14 20.41
N SER A 24 -17.49 7.38 20.88
CA SER A 24 -16.45 8.38 20.61
C SER A 24 -15.07 8.00 21.13
N GLN A 25 -14.99 7.26 22.24
CA GLN A 25 -13.71 6.83 22.81
C GLN A 25 -13.07 5.74 21.95
N ALA A 26 -13.85 4.79 21.47
CA ALA A 26 -13.39 3.76 20.56
C ALA A 26 -12.92 4.36 19.22
N MET A 27 -13.69 5.28 18.64
CA MET A 27 -13.29 6.00 17.42
C MET A 27 -11.96 6.75 17.61
N TYR A 28 -11.82 7.46 18.74
CA TYR A 28 -10.58 8.19 19.04
C TYR A 28 -9.37 7.24 19.16
N ASN A 29 -9.52 6.13 19.88
CA ASN A 29 -8.44 5.16 20.08
C ASN A 29 -7.99 4.54 18.75
N ILE A 30 -8.94 4.16 17.90
CA ILE A 30 -8.64 3.60 16.55
C ILE A 30 -7.96 4.64 15.68
N ALA A 31 -8.49 5.86 15.60
CA ALA A 31 -7.91 6.94 14.80
C ALA A 31 -6.47 7.26 15.24
N ARG A 32 -6.20 7.24 16.56
CA ARG A 32 -4.85 7.43 17.08
C ARG A 32 -3.89 6.33 16.65
N VAL A 33 -4.31 5.06 16.73
CA VAL A 33 -3.49 3.93 16.28
C VAL A 33 -3.17 4.06 14.78
N PHE A 34 -4.18 4.34 13.95
CA PHE A 34 -3.96 4.50 12.52
C PHE A 34 -3.06 5.68 12.16
N ALA A 35 -3.12 6.78 12.93
CA ALA A 35 -2.25 7.93 12.71
C ALA A 35 -0.76 7.64 12.99
N GLU A 36 -0.47 6.60 13.78
CA GLU A 36 0.88 6.16 14.10
C GLU A 36 1.41 5.05 13.16
N LEU A 37 0.54 4.45 12.31
CA LEU A 37 0.95 3.42 11.38
C LEU A 37 1.85 3.99 10.28
N PRO A 38 2.90 3.27 9.88
CA PRO A 38 3.75 3.68 8.78
C PRO A 38 3.01 3.53 7.44
N ILE A 39 3.24 4.46 6.51
CA ILE A 39 2.71 4.41 5.14
C ILE A 39 3.43 3.34 4.32
N ALA A 40 4.70 3.08 4.64
CA ALA A 40 5.51 2.05 4.01
C ALA A 40 6.35 1.32 5.04
N LEU A 41 6.64 0.06 4.80
CA LEU A 41 7.55 -0.76 5.62
C LEU A 41 8.77 -1.17 4.81
N GLU A 42 9.92 -1.19 5.45
CA GLU A 42 11.13 -1.81 4.92
C GLU A 42 11.55 -2.95 5.84
N VAL A 43 11.71 -4.15 5.30
CA VAL A 43 12.13 -5.34 6.04
C VAL A 43 13.42 -5.88 5.44
N ASN A 44 14.42 -6.11 6.29
CA ASN A 44 15.65 -6.81 5.90
C ASN A 44 15.55 -8.27 6.37
N HIS A 45 15.65 -9.21 5.44
CA HIS A 45 15.54 -10.64 5.70
C HIS A 45 16.56 -11.41 4.87
N HIS A 46 17.42 -12.19 5.50
CA HIS A 46 18.50 -12.97 4.86
C HIS A 46 19.35 -12.16 3.85
N GLY A 47 19.70 -10.93 4.22
CA GLY A 47 20.52 -10.04 3.40
C GLY A 47 19.78 -9.38 2.23
N LYS A 48 18.50 -9.67 2.04
CA LYS A 48 17.62 -9.03 1.05
C LYS A 48 16.78 -7.95 1.73
N LYS A 49 16.46 -6.92 0.98
CA LYS A 49 15.64 -5.78 1.41
C LYS A 49 14.29 -5.80 0.69
N PHE A 50 13.20 -5.78 1.46
CA PHE A 50 11.83 -5.81 0.98
C PHE A 50 11.10 -4.53 1.36
N GLY A 51 10.43 -3.91 0.39
CA GLY A 51 9.53 -2.79 0.58
C GLY A 51 8.07 -3.26 0.57
N PHE A 52 7.25 -2.67 1.43
CA PHE A 52 5.80 -2.93 1.47
C PHE A 52 5.07 -1.60 1.47
N VAL A 53 4.12 -1.45 0.56
CA VAL A 53 3.24 -0.29 0.46
C VAL A 53 1.81 -0.75 0.19
N HIS A 54 0.81 0.09 0.52
CA HIS A 54 -0.58 -0.27 0.27
C HIS A 54 -0.89 -0.30 -1.24
N GLY A 55 -0.64 0.76 -1.99
CA GLY A 55 -1.05 0.86 -3.39
C GLY A 55 0.08 1.02 -4.38
N HIS A 56 0.87 2.09 -4.28
CA HIS A 56 1.77 2.49 -5.35
C HIS A 56 3.02 3.22 -4.84
N ILE A 57 4.08 3.21 -5.65
CA ILE A 57 5.25 4.10 -5.51
C ILE A 57 5.52 4.78 -6.86
N GLU A 58 5.74 6.09 -6.82
CA GLU A 58 6.03 6.89 -8.02
C GLU A 58 7.48 6.70 -8.49
N GLU A 59 8.41 6.64 -7.55
CA GLU A 59 9.83 6.63 -7.83
C GLU A 59 10.32 5.24 -8.26
N ASN A 60 11.31 5.19 -9.14
CA ASN A 60 12.06 3.98 -9.49
C ASN A 60 13.28 3.77 -8.57
N ASN A 61 13.28 4.42 -7.40
CA ASN A 61 14.31 4.31 -6.39
C ASN A 61 13.66 4.31 -5.00
N TRP A 62 13.93 3.27 -4.21
CA TRP A 62 13.33 3.10 -2.89
C TRP A 62 13.72 4.18 -1.88
N GLN A 63 14.96 4.71 -1.97
CA GLN A 63 15.38 5.78 -1.08
C GLN A 63 14.74 7.13 -1.44
N GLU A 64 14.58 7.42 -2.73
CA GLU A 64 13.86 8.60 -3.21
C GLU A 64 12.40 8.55 -2.76
N PHE A 65 11.75 7.39 -2.91
CA PHE A 65 10.39 7.15 -2.40
C PHE A 65 10.30 7.44 -0.90
N LYS A 66 11.22 6.91 -0.07
CA LYS A 66 11.22 7.21 1.38
C LYS A 66 11.42 8.70 1.66
N ASN A 67 12.25 9.38 0.88
CA ASN A 67 12.51 10.81 1.04
C ASN A 67 11.32 11.68 0.67
N SER A 68 10.41 11.21 -0.23
CA SER A 68 9.21 11.94 -0.63
C SER A 68 8.27 12.21 0.56
N PHE A 69 8.22 11.32 1.55
CA PHE A 69 7.45 11.53 2.79
C PHE A 69 8.13 12.46 3.79
N SER A 70 9.47 12.58 3.74
CA SER A 70 10.23 13.47 4.60
C SER A 70 10.14 14.92 4.13
N ASN A 71 9.82 15.13 2.85
CA ASN A 71 9.67 16.45 2.25
C ASN A 71 8.20 16.88 2.29
N LYS A 72 7.84 17.71 3.27
CA LYS A 72 6.48 18.26 3.42
C LYS A 72 5.99 19.11 2.24
N GLU A 73 6.87 19.46 1.30
CA GLU A 73 6.52 20.18 0.07
C GLU A 73 5.91 19.27 -1.00
N ILE A 74 6.14 17.94 -0.92
CA ILE A 74 5.51 16.95 -1.82
C ILE A 74 4.14 16.60 -1.29
N ARG A 75 3.17 17.47 -1.60
CA ARG A 75 1.77 17.21 -1.26
C ARG A 75 1.22 16.06 -2.10
N GLY A 76 0.60 15.09 -1.43
CA GLY A 76 -0.10 13.99 -2.09
C GLY A 76 0.72 12.72 -2.29
N ALA A 77 1.99 12.65 -1.85
CA ALA A 77 2.77 11.41 -1.89
C ALA A 77 2.08 10.28 -1.11
N ASP A 78 1.48 10.60 0.02
CA ASP A 78 0.66 9.69 0.81
C ASP A 78 -0.58 9.20 0.03
N GLN A 79 -1.26 10.11 -0.68
CA GLN A 79 -2.43 9.78 -1.48
C GLN A 79 -2.08 8.86 -2.65
N LEU A 80 -0.98 9.15 -3.37
CA LEU A 80 -0.49 8.28 -4.44
C LEU A 80 -0.11 6.90 -3.92
N THR A 81 0.59 6.83 -2.78
CA THR A 81 0.99 5.55 -2.17
C THR A 81 -0.21 4.73 -1.70
N MET A 82 -1.31 5.37 -1.29
CA MET A 82 -2.52 4.69 -0.84
C MET A 82 -3.46 4.31 -1.99
N TRP A 83 -3.55 5.13 -3.05
CA TRP A 83 -4.61 5.01 -4.07
C TRP A 83 -4.10 4.82 -5.49
N GLY A 84 -2.79 5.01 -5.75
CA GLY A 84 -2.21 4.90 -7.08
C GLY A 84 -2.24 3.47 -7.61
N ARG A 85 -2.33 3.34 -8.96
CA ARG A 85 -2.44 2.06 -9.68
C ARG A 85 -1.54 2.00 -10.92
N ASP A 86 -0.93 3.11 -11.29
CA ASP A 86 -0.35 3.34 -12.62
C ASP A 86 0.85 2.44 -12.94
N ARG A 87 1.59 2.00 -11.90
CA ARG A 87 2.75 1.11 -12.09
C ARG A 87 2.35 -0.28 -12.61
N LEU A 88 1.11 -0.74 -12.37
CA LEU A 88 0.65 -2.01 -12.90
C LEU A 88 0.39 -1.97 -14.41
N ASP A 89 0.06 -0.80 -14.96
CA ASP A 89 -0.21 -0.63 -16.39
C ASP A 89 1.03 -0.93 -17.24
N PRO A 90 1.03 -2.00 -18.07
CA PRO A 90 2.21 -2.40 -18.86
C PRO A 90 2.58 -1.37 -19.93
N ASP A 91 1.67 -0.50 -20.32
CA ASP A 91 1.91 0.55 -21.31
C ASP A 91 2.55 1.79 -20.69
N ASN A 92 2.51 1.94 -19.37
CA ASN A 92 3.15 3.03 -18.67
C ASN A 92 4.66 2.78 -18.51
N LYS A 93 5.44 3.23 -19.46
CA LYS A 93 6.90 2.98 -19.54
C LYS A 93 7.74 3.82 -18.59
N GLN A 94 7.15 4.77 -17.86
CA GLN A 94 7.89 5.53 -16.84
C GLN A 94 8.28 4.67 -15.63
N TYR A 95 7.52 3.61 -15.34
CA TYR A 95 7.76 2.73 -14.22
C TYR A 95 8.61 1.54 -14.64
N THR A 96 9.74 1.39 -13.96
CA THR A 96 10.73 0.35 -14.19
C THR A 96 11.15 -0.28 -12.87
N HIS A 97 12.21 -1.06 -12.88
CA HIS A 97 12.81 -1.65 -11.69
C HIS A 97 13.06 -0.59 -10.59
N VAL A 98 12.65 -0.89 -9.37
CA VAL A 98 12.88 -0.04 -8.20
C VAL A 98 14.24 -0.36 -7.61
N SER A 99 15.21 0.53 -7.80
CA SER A 99 16.55 0.37 -7.27
C SER A 99 16.59 0.57 -5.73
N GLY A 100 17.59 -0.02 -5.07
CA GLY A 100 17.80 0.09 -3.62
C GLY A 100 16.94 -0.83 -2.77
N VAL A 101 16.18 -1.74 -3.39
CA VAL A 101 15.35 -2.78 -2.76
C VAL A 101 15.29 -4.00 -3.66
N ASP A 102 15.24 -5.21 -3.09
CA ASP A 102 15.17 -6.46 -3.87
C ASP A 102 13.76 -6.71 -4.42
N ALA A 103 12.74 -6.40 -3.65
CA ALA A 103 11.36 -6.46 -4.10
C ALA A 103 10.48 -5.44 -3.37
N VAL A 104 9.41 -4.99 -4.05
CA VAL A 104 8.34 -4.18 -3.48
C VAL A 104 7.02 -4.93 -3.59
N PHE A 105 6.31 -5.06 -2.48
CA PHE A 105 4.99 -5.69 -2.41
C PHE A 105 3.90 -4.63 -2.30
N MET A 106 2.89 -4.73 -3.18
CA MET A 106 1.81 -3.78 -3.34
C MET A 106 0.46 -4.49 -3.29
N GLY A 107 -0.52 -3.88 -2.65
CA GLY A 107 -1.92 -4.29 -2.60
C GLY A 107 -2.82 -3.36 -3.41
N HIS A 108 -4.04 -3.09 -2.87
CA HIS A 108 -5.00 -2.11 -3.35
C HIS A 108 -5.57 -2.36 -4.76
N THR A 109 -4.73 -2.69 -5.73
CA THR A 109 -5.18 -3.06 -7.07
C THR A 109 -5.41 -4.55 -7.12
N VAL A 110 -6.70 -4.95 -7.13
CA VAL A 110 -7.08 -6.36 -7.14
C VAL A 110 -6.64 -7.01 -8.45
N VAL A 111 -5.88 -8.08 -8.35
CA VAL A 111 -5.42 -8.92 -9.45
C VAL A 111 -6.01 -10.33 -9.36
N ASN A 112 -6.17 -11.01 -10.49
CA ASN A 112 -6.73 -12.36 -10.49
C ASN A 112 -5.82 -13.39 -9.80
N GLN A 113 -4.52 -13.18 -9.90
CA GLN A 113 -3.46 -13.94 -9.25
C GLN A 113 -2.28 -13.01 -8.98
N VAL A 114 -1.44 -13.36 -8.01
CA VAL A 114 -0.20 -12.61 -7.75
C VAL A 114 0.57 -12.46 -9.05
N CYS A 115 0.94 -11.25 -9.38
CA CYS A 115 1.70 -10.95 -10.57
C CYS A 115 2.86 -10.01 -10.26
N LYS A 116 3.82 -9.96 -11.19
CA LYS A 116 5.07 -9.23 -11.03
C LYS A 116 5.33 -8.34 -12.23
N ARG A 117 5.78 -7.13 -11.97
CA ARG A 117 6.38 -6.25 -12.95
C ARG A 117 7.73 -5.75 -12.44
N ASP A 118 8.82 -6.07 -13.15
CA ASP A 118 10.19 -5.87 -12.67
C ASP A 118 10.42 -6.53 -11.29
N ASN A 119 10.69 -5.76 -10.24
CA ASN A 119 10.78 -6.24 -8.86
C ASN A 119 9.58 -5.82 -8.00
N CYS A 120 8.46 -5.40 -8.62
CA CYS A 120 7.22 -5.04 -7.95
C CYS A 120 6.22 -6.19 -8.02
N TYR A 121 5.75 -6.68 -6.88
CA TYR A 121 4.78 -7.76 -6.73
C TYR A 121 3.42 -7.20 -6.33
N TYR A 122 2.38 -7.56 -7.08
CA TYR A 122 0.98 -7.19 -6.82
C TYR A 122 0.30 -8.38 -6.19
N ILE A 123 -0.03 -8.25 -4.91
CA ILE A 123 -0.42 -9.38 -4.05
C ILE A 123 -1.87 -9.33 -3.56
N ASP A 124 -2.63 -8.29 -3.93
CA ASP A 124 -4.06 -8.20 -3.59
C ASP A 124 -4.88 -9.07 -4.54
N VAL A 125 -5.24 -10.25 -4.10
CA VAL A 125 -6.11 -11.17 -4.85
C VAL A 125 -7.60 -11.01 -4.49
N GLY A 126 -7.96 -9.90 -3.85
CA GLY A 126 -9.34 -9.51 -3.56
C GLY A 126 -9.91 -10.16 -2.31
N SER A 127 -9.18 -10.20 -1.21
CA SER A 127 -9.63 -10.81 0.04
C SER A 127 -10.95 -10.23 0.52
N CYS A 128 -11.14 -8.91 0.44
CA CYS A 128 -12.36 -8.24 0.87
C CYS A 128 -13.55 -8.46 -0.08
N PHE A 129 -13.34 -8.82 -1.35
CA PHE A 129 -14.38 -9.04 -2.34
C PHE A 129 -14.67 -10.52 -2.59
N TYR A 130 -13.63 -11.36 -2.56
CA TYR A 130 -13.69 -12.76 -3.00
C TYR A 130 -13.26 -13.74 -1.92
N GLY A 131 -12.85 -13.26 -0.73
CA GLY A 131 -12.36 -14.11 0.35
C GLY A 131 -11.04 -14.83 0.04
N ARG A 132 -10.29 -14.39 -0.97
CA ARG A 132 -9.00 -14.98 -1.36
C ARG A 132 -7.86 -14.23 -0.69
N LEU A 133 -6.86 -14.95 -0.22
CA LEU A 133 -5.64 -14.40 0.37
C LEU A 133 -4.43 -14.97 -0.36
N ALA A 134 -3.41 -14.14 -0.60
CA ALA A 134 -2.12 -14.59 -1.08
C ALA A 134 -1.12 -14.63 0.09
N VAL A 135 -0.41 -15.74 0.21
CA VAL A 135 0.71 -15.90 1.14
C VAL A 135 1.97 -16.16 0.33
N LEU A 136 3.02 -15.38 0.59
CA LEU A 136 4.30 -15.51 -0.12
C LEU A 136 5.41 -15.92 0.83
N ASP A 137 6.23 -16.87 0.41
CA ASP A 137 7.52 -17.15 1.04
C ASP A 137 8.57 -16.13 0.53
N LEU A 138 9.10 -15.33 1.45
CA LEU A 138 10.13 -14.32 1.10
C LEU A 138 11.51 -14.93 0.82
N ASN A 139 11.76 -16.19 1.15
CA ASN A 139 13.01 -16.85 0.82
C ASN A 139 13.05 -17.25 -0.66
N GLU A 140 11.97 -17.85 -1.13
CA GLU A 140 11.87 -18.40 -2.48
C GLU A 140 11.19 -17.44 -3.46
N PHE A 141 10.51 -16.39 -2.97
CA PHE A 141 9.64 -15.48 -3.77
C PHE A 141 8.48 -16.23 -4.43
N GLU A 142 8.00 -17.26 -3.77
CA GLU A 142 6.90 -18.08 -4.27
C GLU A 142 5.60 -17.83 -3.52
N VAL A 143 4.48 -17.94 -4.25
CA VAL A 143 3.14 -17.94 -3.67
C VAL A 143 2.90 -19.35 -3.09
N VAL A 144 2.63 -19.42 -1.79
CA VAL A 144 2.43 -20.70 -1.08
C VAL A 144 0.95 -20.96 -0.75
N ALA A 145 0.10 -19.93 -0.81
CA ALA A 145 -1.35 -20.03 -0.67
C ALA A 145 -2.07 -18.79 -1.25
#